data_0090e109542b72c01de26ce11a75cffa
#
_entry.id   0090e109542b72c01de26ce11a75cffa
#
_cell.length_a   1.000
_cell.length_b   1.000
_cell.length_c   1.000
_cell.angle_alpha   90.00
_cell.angle_beta   90.00
_cell.angle_gamma   90.00
#
_symmetry.space_group_name_H-M   'P 1'
#
loop_
_entity.id
_entity.type
_entity.pdbx_description
1 polymer ?
#
loop_
_entity_poly.entity_id
_entity_poly.type
_entity_poly.pdbx_seq_one_letter_code
_entity_poly.pdbx_strand_id
1 'polypeptide(L)'
;DPMVGGGTTLIEAKLLNRKSIGRDINENALKITRECLNFEGDFLYEPKLEIGDTRELNGIEINSVDLILTHPPYLNIIKYSEGQIENDLSNISGVEKFCNEFEKAIKEYYRVLKENSYCAILIGDTRRSRHFVPLSFYIMEKFLKNGFILKEDIIKTQHNCSSTPYWKSQVNKYNFMLIMHEHLFIFRKPGNNEDKSRFRNSMIKSK
;
A
#
# COMPACT_ATOMS: atom_id res chain seq x y z
N ASP A 1 -7.69 -1.88 -5.38
CA ASP A 1 -7.10 -1.54 -4.08
C ASP A 1 -7.31 -2.69 -3.09
N PRO A 2 -6.24 -3.41 -2.71
CA PRO A 2 -6.37 -4.59 -1.83
C PRO A 2 -6.38 -4.26 -0.32
N MET A 3 -6.40 -2.99 0.05
CA MET A 3 -6.57 -2.48 1.43
C MET A 3 -7.33 -1.17 1.35
N VAL A 4 -8.63 -1.27 1.05
CA VAL A 4 -9.46 -0.16 0.57
C VAL A 4 -9.76 0.91 1.63
N GLY A 5 -9.78 0.55 2.91
CA GLY A 5 -10.03 1.48 4.01
C GLY A 5 -11.31 2.29 3.82
N GLY A 6 -11.19 3.61 3.69
CA GLY A 6 -12.32 4.53 3.48
C GLY A 6 -12.80 4.66 2.03
N GLY A 7 -12.22 3.93 1.07
CA GLY A 7 -12.75 3.84 -0.29
C GLY A 7 -12.28 4.90 -1.29
N THR A 8 -11.37 5.78 -0.94
CA THR A 8 -10.94 6.89 -1.81
C THR A 8 -10.51 6.42 -3.20
N THR A 9 -9.71 5.36 -3.29
CA THR A 9 -9.27 4.80 -4.58
C THR A 9 -10.44 4.36 -5.46
N LEU A 10 -11.47 3.76 -4.85
CA LEU A 10 -12.65 3.27 -5.59
C LEU A 10 -13.58 4.39 -6.01
N ILE A 11 -13.70 5.44 -5.19
CA ILE A 11 -14.43 6.67 -5.53
C ILE A 11 -13.82 7.29 -6.79
N GLU A 12 -12.51 7.48 -6.79
CA GLU A 12 -11.78 8.02 -7.94
C GLU A 12 -11.91 7.11 -9.18
N ALA A 13 -11.81 5.79 -8.99
CA ALA A 13 -11.98 4.84 -10.08
C ALA A 13 -13.38 4.91 -10.68
N LYS A 14 -14.45 5.05 -9.86
CA LYS A 14 -15.82 5.22 -10.28
C LYS A 14 -16.00 6.53 -11.07
N LEU A 15 -15.50 7.64 -10.55
CA LEU A 15 -15.54 8.96 -11.21
C LEU A 15 -14.81 8.96 -12.57
N LEU A 16 -13.72 8.20 -12.67
CA LEU A 16 -12.93 8.06 -13.90
C LEU A 16 -13.43 6.96 -14.84
N ASN A 17 -14.59 6.36 -14.55
CA ASN A 17 -15.15 5.25 -15.32
C ASN A 17 -14.16 4.08 -15.51
N ARG A 18 -13.52 3.64 -14.42
CA ARG A 18 -12.61 2.49 -14.39
C ARG A 18 -13.25 1.32 -13.64
N LYS A 19 -13.12 0.12 -14.19
CA LYS A 19 -13.44 -1.11 -13.45
C LYS A 19 -12.50 -1.22 -12.27
N SER A 20 -13.05 -1.41 -11.08
CA SER A 20 -12.24 -1.48 -9.86
C SER A 20 -12.74 -2.57 -8.91
N ILE A 21 -11.78 -3.10 -8.15
CA ILE A 21 -12.02 -4.06 -7.07
C ILE A 21 -11.36 -3.48 -5.83
N GLY A 22 -12.14 -3.33 -4.76
CA GLY A 22 -11.66 -3.01 -3.44
C GLY A 22 -11.76 -4.21 -2.52
N ARG A 23 -10.71 -4.47 -1.76
CA ARG A 23 -10.70 -5.52 -0.76
C ARG A 23 -10.21 -4.97 0.57
N ASP A 24 -10.77 -5.45 1.65
CA ASP A 24 -10.30 -5.15 2.99
C ASP A 24 -10.57 -6.35 3.91
N ILE A 25 -9.73 -6.55 4.90
CA ILE A 25 -9.92 -7.58 5.92
C ILE A 25 -10.94 -7.14 6.98
N ASN A 26 -11.22 -5.83 7.06
CA ASN A 26 -12.11 -5.23 8.03
C ASN A 26 -13.48 -4.91 7.39
N GLU A 27 -14.51 -5.65 7.81
CA GLU A 27 -15.88 -5.45 7.35
C GLU A 27 -16.40 -4.01 7.59
N ASN A 28 -15.95 -3.35 8.67
CA ASN A 28 -16.36 -1.97 8.95
C ASN A 28 -15.79 -0.99 7.91
N ALA A 29 -14.55 -1.22 7.44
CA ALA A 29 -13.98 -0.45 6.34
C ALA A 29 -14.82 -0.61 5.07
N LEU A 30 -15.25 -1.83 4.75
CA LEU A 30 -16.11 -2.08 3.58
C LEU A 30 -17.50 -1.43 3.71
N LYS A 31 -18.07 -1.36 4.92
CA LYS A 31 -19.34 -0.63 5.15
C LYS A 31 -19.17 0.86 4.85
N ILE A 32 -18.15 1.50 5.41
CA ILE A 32 -17.83 2.90 5.15
C ILE A 32 -17.62 3.13 3.66
N THR A 33 -16.86 2.26 3.00
CA THR A 33 -16.63 2.36 1.55
C THR A 33 -17.93 2.26 0.75
N ARG A 34 -18.85 1.34 1.10
CA ARG A 34 -20.18 1.23 0.43
C ARG A 34 -20.98 2.52 0.57
N GLU A 35 -20.98 3.11 1.76
CA GLU A 35 -21.66 4.38 2.02
C GLU A 35 -21.05 5.52 1.20
N CYS A 36 -19.72 5.60 1.13
CA CYS A 36 -19.01 6.61 0.34
C CYS A 36 -19.20 6.45 -1.17
N LEU A 37 -19.45 5.23 -1.65
CA LEU A 37 -19.71 4.94 -3.06
C LEU A 37 -21.17 5.18 -3.49
N ASN A 38 -22.07 5.39 -2.52
CA ASN A 38 -23.49 5.62 -2.76
C ASN A 38 -23.75 7.08 -3.16
N PHE A 39 -23.30 7.46 -4.35
CA PHE A 39 -23.60 8.74 -4.97
C PHE A 39 -24.05 8.55 -6.41
N GLU A 40 -24.94 9.42 -6.86
CA GLU A 40 -25.53 9.38 -8.19
C GLU A 40 -24.59 9.96 -9.24
N GLY A 41 -24.70 9.45 -10.46
CA GLY A 41 -23.93 9.89 -11.62
C GLY A 41 -24.07 8.92 -12.78
N ASP A 42 -23.58 9.32 -13.94
CA ASP A 42 -23.56 8.48 -15.13
C ASP A 42 -22.26 7.68 -15.17
N PHE A 43 -22.23 6.55 -14.48
CA PHE A 43 -21.04 5.70 -14.34
C PHE A 43 -21.18 4.42 -15.16
N LEU A 44 -20.13 4.11 -15.92
CA LEU A 44 -20.07 2.88 -16.72
C LEU A 44 -19.82 1.62 -15.87
N TYR A 45 -19.15 1.79 -14.73
CA TYR A 45 -18.75 0.67 -13.89
C TYR A 45 -18.95 0.97 -12.40
N GLU A 46 -19.60 0.04 -11.72
CA GLU A 46 -19.68 0.04 -10.27
C GLU A 46 -18.48 -0.72 -9.67
N PRO A 47 -17.81 -0.17 -8.66
CA PRO A 47 -16.74 -0.85 -7.94
C PRO A 47 -17.22 -2.14 -7.26
N LYS A 48 -16.43 -3.21 -7.35
CA LYS A 48 -16.65 -4.44 -6.58
C LYS A 48 -15.98 -4.32 -5.23
N LEU A 49 -16.68 -4.71 -4.18
CA LEU A 49 -16.17 -4.75 -2.81
C LEU A 49 -16.20 -6.19 -2.29
N GLU A 50 -15.07 -6.64 -1.79
CA GLU A 50 -14.86 -7.99 -1.28
C GLU A 50 -14.17 -7.97 0.08
N ILE A 51 -14.68 -8.80 1.02
CA ILE A 51 -13.94 -9.10 2.25
C ILE A 51 -12.77 -10.01 1.93
N GLY A 52 -11.59 -9.72 2.47
CA GLY A 52 -10.44 -10.59 2.26
C GLY A 52 -9.11 -9.97 2.66
N ASP A 53 -8.14 -10.85 2.80
CA ASP A 53 -6.76 -10.50 3.14
C ASP A 53 -5.98 -10.12 1.87
N THR A 54 -5.23 -9.05 1.93
CA THR A 54 -4.36 -8.59 0.84
C THR A 54 -3.26 -9.60 0.48
N ARG A 55 -2.93 -10.52 1.41
CA ARG A 55 -1.93 -11.57 1.22
C ARG A 55 -2.45 -12.76 0.43
N GLU A 56 -3.77 -12.82 0.18
CA GLU A 56 -4.46 -13.90 -0.53
C GLU A 56 -5.51 -13.29 -1.45
N LEU A 57 -5.11 -12.91 -2.67
CA LEU A 57 -6.01 -12.34 -3.67
C LEU A 57 -6.77 -13.44 -4.43
N ASN A 58 -7.39 -14.36 -3.65
CA ASN A 58 -8.20 -15.45 -4.21
C ASN A 58 -9.34 -14.90 -5.06
N GLY A 59 -9.62 -15.57 -6.19
CA GLY A 59 -10.64 -15.14 -7.15
C GLY A 59 -10.19 -14.06 -8.13
N ILE A 60 -8.99 -13.49 -7.95
CA ILE A 60 -8.38 -12.59 -8.95
C ILE A 60 -7.39 -13.39 -9.79
N GLU A 61 -7.65 -13.42 -11.09
CA GLU A 61 -6.86 -14.20 -12.04
C GLU A 61 -5.44 -13.65 -12.19
N ILE A 62 -4.51 -14.52 -12.54
CA ILE A 62 -3.14 -14.16 -12.89
C ILE A 62 -3.13 -13.23 -14.11
N ASN A 63 -2.29 -12.19 -14.09
CA ASN A 63 -2.14 -11.24 -15.19
C ASN A 63 -3.47 -10.59 -15.65
N SER A 64 -4.36 -10.26 -14.70
CA SER A 64 -5.68 -9.68 -15.01
C SER A 64 -5.81 -8.20 -14.66
N VAL A 65 -4.95 -7.69 -13.78
CA VAL A 65 -5.03 -6.34 -13.21
C VAL A 65 -4.08 -5.38 -13.93
N ASP A 66 -4.58 -4.20 -14.31
CA ASP A 66 -3.81 -3.16 -15.00
C ASP A 66 -3.08 -2.21 -14.02
N LEU A 67 -3.63 -2.01 -12.83
CA LEU A 67 -3.06 -1.13 -11.81
C LEU A 67 -3.45 -1.63 -10.42
N ILE A 68 -2.48 -1.67 -9.52
CA ILE A 68 -2.70 -1.75 -8.09
C ILE A 68 -2.34 -0.39 -7.49
N LEU A 69 -3.25 0.15 -6.69
CA LEU A 69 -2.99 1.32 -5.86
C LEU A 69 -3.37 0.95 -4.43
N THR A 70 -2.44 1.12 -3.49
CA THR A 70 -2.65 0.67 -2.12
C THR A 70 -1.90 1.49 -1.09
N HIS A 71 -2.43 1.52 0.14
CA HIS A 71 -1.88 2.25 1.26
C HIS A 71 -1.91 1.36 2.51
N PRO A 72 -0.87 0.57 2.75
CA PRO A 72 -0.82 -0.35 3.89
C PRO A 72 -0.71 0.37 5.23
N PRO A 73 -1.04 -0.29 6.34
CA PRO A 73 -0.75 0.24 7.66
C PRO A 73 0.77 0.37 7.89
N TYR A 74 1.17 1.35 8.71
CA TYR A 74 2.57 1.54 9.12
C TYR A 74 2.83 0.84 10.44
N LEU A 75 3.02 -0.48 10.40
CA LEU A 75 3.06 -1.30 11.60
C LEU A 75 1.77 -1.14 12.43
N ASN A 76 1.91 -1.09 13.75
CA ASN A 76 0.81 -0.92 14.69
C ASN A 76 0.63 0.52 15.20
N ILE A 77 0.96 1.53 14.37
CA ILE A 77 0.75 2.95 14.74
C ILE A 77 -0.74 3.23 14.90
N ILE A 78 -1.55 2.74 13.97
CA ILE A 78 -3.02 2.76 14.05
C ILE A 78 -3.48 1.30 13.97
N LYS A 79 -4.22 0.86 14.96
CA LYS A 79 -4.84 -0.46 15.00
C LYS A 79 -6.23 -0.37 14.39
N TYR A 80 -6.35 -0.58 13.10
CA TYR A 80 -7.60 -0.41 12.36
C TYR A 80 -8.72 -1.37 12.78
N SER A 81 -8.37 -2.55 13.31
CA SER A 81 -9.34 -3.53 13.84
C SER A 81 -9.37 -3.62 15.36
N GLU A 82 -8.67 -2.72 16.07
CA GLU A 82 -8.53 -2.75 17.54
C GLU A 82 -8.09 -4.12 18.10
N GLY A 83 -7.41 -4.92 17.28
CA GLY A 83 -6.97 -6.27 17.63
C GLY A 83 -8.04 -7.36 17.48
N GLN A 84 -9.23 -7.02 17.01
CA GLN A 84 -10.35 -7.98 16.85
C GLN A 84 -10.18 -8.92 15.66
N ILE A 85 -9.36 -8.55 14.68
CA ILE A 85 -9.07 -9.37 13.49
C ILE A 85 -7.66 -9.91 13.63
N GLU A 86 -7.50 -11.20 13.85
CA GLU A 86 -6.22 -11.85 14.16
C GLU A 86 -5.15 -11.60 13.07
N ASN A 87 -5.56 -11.64 11.82
CA ASN A 87 -4.65 -11.54 10.67
C ASN A 87 -4.44 -10.09 10.16
N ASP A 88 -4.98 -9.08 10.85
CA ASP A 88 -4.79 -7.69 10.45
C ASP A 88 -3.31 -7.27 10.59
N LEU A 89 -2.73 -6.82 9.47
CA LEU A 89 -1.35 -6.33 9.41
C LEU A 89 -1.10 -5.17 10.38
N SER A 90 -2.13 -4.38 10.69
CA SER A 90 -2.04 -3.28 11.66
C SER A 90 -1.85 -3.73 13.11
N ASN A 91 -1.96 -5.02 13.39
CA ASN A 91 -1.65 -5.57 14.71
C ASN A 91 -0.17 -5.93 14.89
N ILE A 92 0.62 -5.93 13.80
CA ILE A 92 2.02 -6.36 13.83
C ILE A 92 2.91 -5.22 14.30
N SER A 93 3.58 -5.41 15.44
CA SER A 93 4.49 -4.41 16.01
C SER A 93 5.94 -4.57 15.54
N GLY A 94 6.39 -5.78 15.19
CA GLY A 94 7.77 -6.05 14.76
C GLY A 94 8.00 -5.67 13.30
N VAL A 95 9.04 -4.87 13.02
CA VAL A 95 9.37 -4.40 11.64
C VAL A 95 9.65 -5.59 10.72
N GLU A 96 10.52 -6.50 11.12
CA GLU A 96 10.87 -7.67 10.33
C GLU A 96 9.65 -8.56 10.07
N LYS A 97 8.87 -8.83 11.12
CA LYS A 97 7.64 -9.64 10.99
C LYS A 97 6.65 -8.97 10.03
N PHE A 98 6.45 -7.66 10.16
CA PHE A 98 5.58 -6.90 9.25
C PHE A 98 6.05 -7.00 7.80
N CYS A 99 7.35 -6.75 7.54
CA CYS A 99 7.91 -6.81 6.19
C CYS A 99 7.79 -8.22 5.58
N ASN A 100 7.97 -9.28 6.38
CA ASN A 100 7.83 -10.66 5.91
C ASN A 100 6.37 -11.03 5.63
N GLU A 101 5.43 -10.57 6.46
CA GLU A 101 4.00 -10.76 6.20
C GLU A 101 3.55 -9.95 4.98
N PHE A 102 3.99 -8.70 4.85
CA PHE A 102 3.64 -7.88 3.70
C PHE A 102 4.26 -8.38 2.38
N GLU A 103 5.40 -9.07 2.45
CA GLU A 103 6.00 -9.73 1.27
C GLU A 103 5.07 -10.76 0.63
N LYS A 104 4.18 -11.40 1.41
CA LYS A 104 3.17 -12.30 0.86
C LYS A 104 2.19 -11.53 -0.04
N ALA A 105 1.76 -10.35 0.39
CA ALA A 105 0.93 -9.46 -0.42
C ALA A 105 1.65 -9.01 -1.70
N ILE A 106 2.94 -8.66 -1.61
CA ILE A 106 3.75 -8.27 -2.78
C ILE A 106 3.80 -9.39 -3.82
N LYS A 107 3.91 -10.66 -3.40
CA LYS A 107 3.88 -11.83 -4.30
C LYS A 107 2.53 -11.95 -5.00
N GLU A 108 1.43 -11.73 -4.29
CA GLU A 108 0.09 -11.71 -4.88
C GLU A 108 -0.08 -10.53 -5.85
N TYR A 109 0.43 -9.35 -5.52
CA TYR A 109 0.43 -8.21 -6.44
C TYR A 109 1.17 -8.52 -7.73
N TYR A 110 2.34 -9.15 -7.62
CA TYR A 110 3.10 -9.58 -8.79
C TYR A 110 2.34 -10.63 -9.62
N ARG A 111 1.65 -11.57 -8.96
CA ARG A 111 0.85 -12.59 -9.63
C ARG A 111 -0.29 -12.01 -10.44
N VAL A 112 -1.08 -11.12 -9.84
CA VAL A 112 -2.33 -10.63 -10.47
C VAL A 112 -2.09 -9.51 -11.49
N LEU A 113 -1.03 -8.73 -11.34
CA LEU A 113 -0.70 -7.66 -12.30
C LEU A 113 -0.35 -8.23 -13.66
N LYS A 114 -0.85 -7.58 -14.71
CA LYS A 114 -0.40 -7.81 -16.10
C LYS A 114 1.07 -7.45 -16.26
N GLU A 115 1.70 -8.00 -17.27
CA GLU A 115 3.02 -7.56 -17.71
C GLU A 115 2.97 -6.07 -18.11
N ASN A 116 4.06 -5.36 -17.84
CA ASN A 116 4.19 -3.93 -18.08
C ASN A 116 3.21 -3.02 -17.30
N SER A 117 2.46 -3.59 -16.36
CA SER A 117 1.53 -2.87 -15.49
C SER A 117 2.18 -2.44 -14.18
N TYR A 118 1.49 -1.61 -13.43
CA TYR A 118 2.07 -0.87 -12.31
C TYR A 118 1.41 -1.20 -10.97
N CYS A 119 2.24 -1.18 -9.93
CA CYS A 119 1.80 -1.15 -8.54
C CYS A 119 2.28 0.15 -7.91
N ALA A 120 1.34 0.97 -7.44
CA ALA A 120 1.63 2.18 -6.70
C ALA A 120 1.32 1.94 -5.22
N ILE A 121 2.31 2.18 -4.36
CA ILE A 121 2.17 2.04 -2.91
C ILE A 121 2.51 3.35 -2.22
N LEU A 122 1.56 3.88 -1.46
CA LEU A 122 1.82 5.00 -0.56
C LEU A 122 2.27 4.42 0.78
N ILE A 123 3.45 4.82 1.26
CA ILE A 123 3.99 4.32 2.52
C ILE A 123 4.83 5.37 3.23
N GLY A 124 4.65 5.49 4.53
CA GLY A 124 5.44 6.38 5.37
C GLY A 124 6.42 5.64 6.25
N ASP A 125 7.35 6.41 6.78
CA ASP A 125 8.30 5.97 7.79
C ASP A 125 7.78 6.27 9.19
N THR A 126 8.38 5.65 10.17
CA THR A 126 7.98 5.82 11.56
C THR A 126 9.17 6.03 12.47
N ARG A 127 8.90 6.13 13.76
CA ARG A 127 9.93 6.30 14.78
C ARG A 127 9.69 5.36 15.95
N ARG A 128 10.74 4.66 16.37
CA ARG A 128 10.71 3.82 17.58
C ARG A 128 11.90 4.12 18.45
N SER A 129 11.70 4.13 19.74
CA SER A 129 12.75 4.49 20.71
C SER A 129 13.51 5.77 20.30
N ARG A 130 12.79 6.76 19.75
CA ARG A 130 13.30 8.05 19.24
C ARG A 130 14.17 7.97 17.99
N HIS A 131 14.39 6.79 17.43
CA HIS A 131 15.15 6.58 16.20
C HIS A 131 14.23 6.41 15.01
N PHE A 132 14.68 6.87 13.86
CA PHE A 132 13.99 6.72 12.57
C PHE A 132 13.95 5.23 12.17
N VAL A 133 12.78 4.77 11.75
CA VAL A 133 12.57 3.43 11.20
C VAL A 133 12.21 3.57 9.73
N PRO A 134 13.12 3.21 8.81
CA PRO A 134 12.95 3.38 7.37
C PRO A 134 12.04 2.27 6.78
N LEU A 135 10.76 2.26 7.20
CA LEU A 135 9.81 1.22 6.80
C LEU A 135 9.59 1.23 5.30
N SER A 136 9.50 2.41 4.69
CA SER A 136 9.31 2.60 3.26
C SER A 136 10.43 1.92 2.45
N PHE A 137 11.69 2.07 2.89
CA PHE A 137 12.85 1.46 2.22
C PHE A 137 12.89 -0.06 2.39
N TYR A 138 12.50 -0.60 3.55
CA TYR A 138 12.40 -2.05 3.74
C TYR A 138 11.33 -2.65 2.82
N ILE A 139 10.20 -2.00 2.67
CA ILE A 139 9.13 -2.45 1.77
C ILE A 139 9.55 -2.29 0.31
N MET A 140 10.19 -1.18 -0.07
CA MET A 140 10.76 -1.00 -1.41
C MET A 140 11.71 -2.17 -1.75
N GLU A 141 12.62 -2.54 -0.84
CA GLU A 141 13.54 -3.66 -1.04
C GLU A 141 12.79 -4.97 -1.28
N LYS A 142 11.68 -5.23 -0.56
CA LYS A 142 10.84 -6.42 -0.76
C LYS A 142 10.23 -6.44 -2.17
N PHE A 143 9.73 -5.32 -2.68
CA PHE A 143 9.24 -5.24 -4.06
C PHE A 143 10.33 -5.58 -5.06
N LEU A 144 11.51 -4.98 -4.91
CA LEU A 144 12.65 -5.21 -5.81
C LEU A 144 13.12 -6.68 -5.79
N LYS A 145 13.16 -7.31 -4.61
CA LYS A 145 13.50 -8.74 -4.44
C LYS A 145 12.47 -9.67 -5.09
N ASN A 146 11.21 -9.25 -5.18
CA ASN A 146 10.14 -10.02 -5.81
C ASN A 146 9.97 -9.71 -7.31
N GLY A 147 10.98 -9.09 -7.95
CA GLY A 147 11.08 -8.96 -9.40
C GLY A 147 10.43 -7.70 -9.98
N PHE A 148 9.93 -6.80 -9.17
CA PHE A 148 9.49 -5.50 -9.62
C PHE A 148 10.66 -4.59 -9.99
N ILE A 149 10.40 -3.63 -10.86
CA ILE A 149 11.31 -2.53 -11.22
C ILE A 149 10.78 -1.27 -10.54
N LEU A 150 11.63 -0.58 -9.78
CA LEU A 150 11.26 0.75 -9.27
C LEU A 150 11.24 1.74 -10.44
N LYS A 151 10.09 2.33 -10.69
CA LYS A 151 9.89 3.30 -11.76
C LYS A 151 10.02 4.72 -11.26
N GLU A 152 9.38 5.06 -10.16
CA GLU A 152 9.39 6.41 -9.58
C GLU A 152 9.34 6.32 -8.05
N ASP A 153 9.91 7.35 -7.40
CA ASP A 153 9.69 7.70 -6.00
C ASP A 153 9.16 9.13 -5.94
N ILE A 154 7.90 9.27 -5.56
CA ILE A 154 7.22 10.55 -5.46
C ILE A 154 7.04 10.90 -3.99
N ILE A 155 7.55 12.05 -3.58
CA ILE A 155 7.41 12.52 -2.20
C ILE A 155 6.08 13.25 -2.03
N LYS A 156 5.23 12.67 -1.19
CA LYS A 156 3.98 13.30 -0.75
C LYS A 156 4.25 14.02 0.58
N THR A 157 4.23 15.34 0.57
CA THR A 157 4.39 16.13 1.79
C THR A 157 3.12 16.10 2.64
N GLN A 158 3.30 16.02 3.95
CA GLN A 158 2.20 16.03 4.92
C GLN A 158 2.04 17.44 5.49
N HIS A 159 0.79 17.94 5.49
CA HIS A 159 0.43 19.22 6.07
C HIS A 159 -0.70 19.05 7.08
N ASN A 160 -0.64 19.82 8.18
CA ASN A 160 -1.71 19.92 9.17
C ASN A 160 -2.17 18.57 9.77
N CYS A 161 -1.23 17.62 9.96
CA CYS A 161 -1.57 16.37 10.63
C CYS A 161 -1.94 16.63 12.09
N SER A 162 -2.99 16.00 12.57
CA SER A 162 -3.52 16.16 13.94
C SER A 162 -2.48 15.86 15.03
N SER A 163 -1.55 14.96 14.78
CA SER A 163 -0.45 14.60 15.69
C SER A 163 0.74 15.56 15.65
N THR A 164 0.81 16.49 14.69
CA THR A 164 1.94 17.41 14.52
C THR A 164 2.23 18.26 15.77
N PRO A 165 1.24 18.84 16.47
CA PRO A 165 1.52 19.63 17.68
C PRO A 165 2.20 18.80 18.78
N TYR A 166 1.74 17.58 19.00
CA TYR A 166 2.38 16.66 19.95
C TYR A 166 3.83 16.39 19.59
N TRP A 167 4.10 16.01 18.33
CA TRP A 167 5.47 15.71 17.87
C TRP A 167 6.38 16.93 17.90
N LYS A 168 5.88 18.13 17.59
CA LYS A 168 6.64 19.39 17.73
C LYS A 168 7.14 19.60 19.17
N SER A 169 6.32 19.31 20.17
CA SER A 169 6.74 19.39 21.58
C SER A 169 7.85 18.39 21.95
N GLN A 170 7.93 17.26 21.25
CA GLN A 170 8.93 16.22 21.50
C GLN A 170 10.28 16.47 20.79
N VAL A 171 10.27 17.19 19.66
CA VAL A 171 11.46 17.47 18.84
C VAL A 171 12.59 18.05 19.68
N ASN A 172 12.33 19.15 20.40
CA ASN A 172 13.36 19.82 21.20
C ASN A 172 13.80 18.98 22.40
N LYS A 173 12.87 18.23 23.00
CA LYS A 173 13.13 17.39 24.17
C LYS A 173 14.04 16.20 23.85
N TYR A 174 13.93 15.65 22.65
CA TYR A 174 14.57 14.39 22.30
C TYR A 174 15.49 14.48 21.06
N ASN A 175 15.73 15.69 20.57
CA ASN A 175 16.67 15.99 19.48
C ASN A 175 16.48 15.11 18.24
N PHE A 176 15.31 15.21 17.59
CA PHE A 176 15.04 14.57 16.30
C PHE A 176 14.25 15.51 15.37
N MET A 177 14.23 15.23 14.08
CA MET A 177 13.44 15.97 13.10
C MET A 177 12.07 15.31 12.89
N LEU A 178 11.05 16.11 12.57
CA LEU A 178 9.74 15.58 12.20
C LEU A 178 9.81 14.79 10.88
N ILE A 179 9.04 13.72 10.79
CA ILE A 179 8.77 13.04 9.53
C ILE A 179 7.54 13.72 8.93
N MET A 180 7.72 14.44 7.82
CA MET A 180 6.68 15.29 7.21
C MET A 180 6.39 14.89 5.77
N HIS A 181 6.66 13.64 5.42
CA HIS A 181 6.43 13.10 4.09
C HIS A 181 6.11 11.61 4.13
N GLU A 182 5.55 11.16 3.05
CA GLU A 182 5.35 9.76 2.69
C GLU A 182 5.92 9.54 1.29
N HIS A 183 6.29 8.31 0.98
CA HIS A 183 6.75 7.89 -0.34
C HIS A 183 5.58 7.27 -1.11
N LEU A 184 5.35 7.74 -2.33
CA LEU A 184 4.52 7.05 -3.30
C LEU A 184 5.47 6.37 -4.29
N PHE A 185 5.80 5.11 -4.01
CA PHE A 185 6.60 4.30 -4.92
C PHE A 185 5.73 3.77 -6.05
N ILE A 186 6.23 3.91 -7.26
CA ILE A 186 5.63 3.32 -8.45
C ILE A 186 6.53 2.17 -8.91
N PHE A 187 6.03 0.96 -8.82
CA PHE A 187 6.70 -0.24 -9.30
C PHE A 187 6.07 -0.72 -10.60
N ARG A 188 6.89 -1.25 -11.51
CA ARG A 188 6.44 -1.88 -12.74
C ARG A 188 6.76 -3.37 -12.71
N LYS A 189 5.78 -4.20 -13.09
CA LYS A 189 6.04 -5.61 -13.39
C LYS A 189 6.66 -5.70 -14.78
N PRO A 190 7.88 -6.26 -14.95
CA PRO A 190 8.48 -6.40 -16.27
C PRO A 190 7.74 -7.40 -17.13
N GLY A 191 7.89 -7.29 -18.45
CA GLY A 191 7.44 -8.31 -19.39
C GLY A 191 8.29 -9.58 -19.30
N ASN A 192 7.70 -10.73 -19.64
CA ASN A 192 8.40 -12.03 -19.57
C ASN A 192 9.63 -12.10 -20.48
N ASN A 193 9.53 -11.50 -21.67
CA ASN A 193 10.60 -11.51 -22.68
C ASN A 193 11.43 -10.23 -22.65
N GLU A 194 11.28 -9.39 -21.64
CA GLU A 194 12.00 -8.12 -21.55
C GLU A 194 13.45 -8.35 -21.10
N ASP A 195 14.39 -7.67 -21.76
CA ASP A 195 15.78 -7.64 -21.32
C ASP A 195 15.93 -6.83 -20.02
N LYS A 196 15.94 -7.55 -18.91
CA LYS A 196 16.02 -6.96 -17.56
C LYS A 196 17.39 -6.34 -17.26
N SER A 197 18.42 -6.61 -18.06
CA SER A 197 19.75 -6.03 -17.86
C SER A 197 19.74 -4.49 -17.96
N ARG A 198 18.81 -3.96 -18.74
CA ARG A 198 18.58 -2.51 -18.90
C ARG A 198 18.12 -1.82 -17.61
N PHE A 199 17.54 -2.58 -16.67
CA PHE A 199 16.97 -2.07 -15.40
C PHE A 199 17.76 -2.49 -14.18
N ARG A 200 19.00 -3.00 -14.37
CA ARG A 200 19.86 -3.52 -13.29
C ARG A 200 20.06 -2.57 -12.10
N ASN A 201 19.92 -1.25 -12.30
CA ASN A 201 20.05 -0.24 -11.28
C ASN A 201 18.73 0.07 -10.54
N SER A 202 17.62 -0.43 -11.07
CA SER A 202 16.26 -0.22 -10.51
C SER A 202 15.60 -1.54 -10.08
N MET A 203 16.41 -2.62 -9.97
CA MET A 203 16.01 -3.96 -9.56
C MET A 203 17.06 -4.57 -8.64
N ILE A 204 16.63 -5.52 -7.83
CA ILE A 204 17.56 -6.44 -7.14
C ILE A 204 17.55 -7.76 -7.92
N LYS A 205 18.73 -8.24 -8.33
CA LYS A 205 18.84 -9.56 -8.95
C LYS A 205 18.44 -10.62 -7.92
N SER A 206 17.42 -11.40 -8.21
CA SER A 206 17.21 -12.67 -7.51
C SER A 206 18.44 -13.55 -7.73
N LYS A 207 19.02 -14.01 -6.62
CA LYS A 207 20.12 -15.00 -6.68
C LYS A 207 19.61 -16.33 -7.21
#